data_d4dbe3b67662b5f6bea1f8bbaf2ee282
#
_entry.id   d4dbe3b67662b5f6bea1f8bbaf2ee282
#
_cell.length_a   1.000
_cell.length_b   1.000
_cell.length_c   1.000
_cell.angle_alpha   90.00
_cell.angle_beta   90.00
_cell.angle_gamma   90.00
#
_symmetry.space_group_name_H-M   'P 1'
#
loop_
_entity.id
_entity.type
_entity.pdbx_description
1 polymer ?
#
loop_
_entity_poly.entity_id
_entity_poly.type
_entity_poly.pdbx_seq_one_letter_code
_entity_poly.pdbx_strand_id
1 'polypeptide(L)'
;MNQDFKVSYNALRQIYAEDGYSNIAINEALENEHNCSPGFVRYVVKEVLRRSFALDYKIASLSKNGMRGMKSKTKVLLRLGIFLLDEVDSIPDAVCVNEIVNLAAAVNRPNKGFINGVLRAYLRQDKNILLPSGNDRKSLSIRYSCHEKLVQLLEEQYGGEAIRILEAYNQPALVALRNNPMKQPRSELLMKLEELGVDAEASSESANGILVHSGSIIQNDLFRNGAYSVQGISSQLAIAAAAPISGECVLDMCAAPGGKTTGMAELMGDIGSIEAWDIHPHRVELIMKNASRLGLQCIHGEINDATKLDASKCEQYELVVADVPCSGLGTIPVKPEIKLHWDNSGYRELTQIQQQILQNAWRYVKPGGRVMYSTCTINRMENEEVIDSFLASEPSATVVEKNLILPYNKTGFFYTILKKSK
;
A
#
# COMPACT_ATOMS: atom_id res chain seq x y z
N MET A 1 -19.89 21.78 -14.11
CA MET A 1 -19.57 20.72 -13.13
C MET A 1 -18.13 20.38 -13.29
N ASN A 2 -17.35 20.54 -12.23
CA ASN A 2 -15.92 20.24 -12.24
C ASN A 2 -15.71 18.73 -12.44
N GLN A 3 -14.90 18.38 -13.44
CA GLN A 3 -14.68 16.98 -13.83
C GLN A 3 -13.86 16.22 -12.80
N ASP A 4 -12.86 16.87 -12.20
CA ASP A 4 -12.05 16.27 -11.14
C ASP A 4 -12.88 15.85 -9.93
N PHE A 5 -13.87 16.66 -9.55
CA PHE A 5 -14.79 16.35 -8.45
C PHE A 5 -15.71 15.18 -8.78
N LYS A 6 -16.19 15.10 -10.03
CA LYS A 6 -17.02 13.98 -10.49
C LYS A 6 -16.23 12.67 -10.47
N VAL A 7 -15.02 12.67 -10.99
CA VAL A 7 -14.14 11.50 -11.01
C VAL A 7 -13.77 11.07 -9.59
N SER A 8 -13.38 12.01 -8.73
CA SER A 8 -13.10 11.76 -7.32
C SER A 8 -14.31 11.17 -6.58
N TYR A 9 -15.51 11.70 -6.82
CA TYR A 9 -16.73 11.16 -6.25
C TYR A 9 -17.02 9.73 -6.72
N ASN A 10 -16.82 9.42 -8.00
CA ASN A 10 -17.05 8.09 -8.54
C ASN A 10 -16.10 7.07 -7.91
N ALA A 11 -14.80 7.37 -7.82
CA ALA A 11 -13.82 6.53 -7.16
C ALA A 11 -14.15 6.32 -5.68
N LEU A 12 -14.41 7.40 -4.93
CA LEU A 12 -14.82 7.30 -3.52
C LEU A 12 -16.07 6.47 -3.31
N ARG A 13 -17.09 6.64 -4.18
CA ARG A 13 -18.33 5.86 -4.10
C ARG A 13 -18.07 4.37 -4.25
N GLN A 14 -17.21 3.97 -5.19
CA GLN A 14 -16.85 2.58 -5.41
C GLN A 14 -16.11 2.02 -4.19
N ILE A 15 -15.09 2.72 -3.68
CA ILE A 15 -14.30 2.28 -2.52
C ILE A 15 -15.18 2.07 -1.28
N TYR A 16 -16.09 3.02 -0.98
CA TYR A 16 -16.96 2.91 0.20
C TYR A 16 -18.13 1.93 0.05
N ALA A 17 -18.45 1.47 -1.18
CA ALA A 17 -19.56 0.55 -1.43
C ALA A 17 -19.09 -0.91 -1.55
N GLU A 18 -17.88 -1.14 -2.04
CA GLU A 18 -17.39 -2.45 -2.48
C GLU A 18 -16.16 -2.92 -1.69
N ASP A 19 -15.75 -2.19 -0.63
CA ASP A 19 -14.48 -2.40 0.10
C ASP A 19 -13.28 -2.50 -0.85
N GLY A 20 -13.37 -1.74 -1.97
CA GLY A 20 -12.42 -1.81 -3.08
C GLY A 20 -11.09 -1.13 -2.76
N TYR A 21 -10.03 -1.60 -3.40
CA TYR A 21 -8.71 -0.99 -3.31
C TYR A 21 -8.70 0.38 -4.01
N SER A 22 -8.23 1.41 -3.30
CA SER A 22 -8.22 2.79 -3.80
C SER A 22 -7.51 2.95 -5.15
N ASN A 23 -6.40 2.24 -5.35
CA ASN A 23 -5.65 2.31 -6.59
C ASN A 23 -6.43 1.78 -7.81
N ILE A 24 -7.22 0.72 -7.64
CA ILE A 24 -8.05 0.14 -8.69
C ILE A 24 -9.19 1.10 -9.03
N ALA A 25 -9.96 1.50 -8.02
CA ALA A 25 -11.10 2.40 -8.21
C ALA A 25 -10.71 3.76 -8.81
N ILE A 26 -9.55 4.30 -8.43
CA ILE A 26 -9.03 5.55 -9.01
C ILE A 26 -8.67 5.35 -10.48
N ASN A 27 -7.98 4.27 -10.84
CA ASN A 27 -7.57 4.03 -12.22
C ASN A 27 -8.80 3.81 -13.12
N GLU A 28 -9.76 2.99 -12.72
CA GLU A 28 -11.03 2.77 -13.45
C GLU A 28 -11.81 4.07 -13.63
N ALA A 29 -11.86 4.92 -12.61
CA ALA A 29 -12.53 6.22 -12.70
C ALA A 29 -11.83 7.19 -13.66
N LEU A 30 -10.49 7.10 -13.77
CA LEU A 30 -9.66 7.93 -14.66
C LEU A 30 -9.68 7.43 -16.11
N GLU A 31 -9.75 6.13 -16.36
CA GLU A 31 -9.78 5.55 -17.71
C GLU A 31 -10.98 6.03 -18.53
N ASN A 32 -12.10 6.32 -17.89
CA ASN A 32 -13.34 6.76 -18.53
C ASN A 32 -13.46 8.28 -18.72
N GLU A 33 -12.43 9.06 -18.33
CA GLU A 33 -12.55 10.53 -18.30
C GLU A 33 -11.22 11.21 -18.70
N HIS A 34 -11.22 11.87 -19.86
CA HIS A 34 -10.01 12.46 -20.45
C HIS A 34 -9.72 13.92 -20.06
N ASN A 35 -10.71 14.62 -19.47
CA ASN A 35 -10.63 16.05 -19.14
C ASN A 35 -10.52 16.28 -17.62
N CYS A 36 -9.63 15.55 -16.95
CA CYS A 36 -9.37 15.71 -15.52
C CYS A 36 -7.88 15.69 -15.24
N SER A 37 -7.51 16.17 -14.05
CA SER A 37 -6.15 16.12 -13.52
C SER A 37 -5.94 14.83 -12.73
N PRO A 38 -5.24 13.81 -13.25
CA PRO A 38 -5.06 12.53 -12.56
C PRO A 38 -4.35 12.67 -11.21
N GLY A 39 -3.39 13.58 -11.10
CA GLY A 39 -2.68 13.88 -9.85
C GLY A 39 -3.60 14.42 -8.78
N PHE A 40 -4.43 15.40 -9.14
CA PHE A 40 -5.41 16.00 -8.22
C PHE A 40 -6.47 14.99 -7.77
N VAL A 41 -7.02 14.19 -8.69
CA VAL A 41 -7.99 13.13 -8.35
C VAL A 41 -7.38 12.13 -7.36
N ARG A 42 -6.16 11.66 -7.63
CA ARG A 42 -5.45 10.73 -6.71
C ARG A 42 -5.24 11.34 -5.34
N TYR A 43 -4.83 12.59 -5.28
CA TYR A 43 -4.65 13.35 -4.03
C TYR A 43 -5.97 13.43 -3.26
N VAL A 44 -7.03 13.97 -3.88
CA VAL A 44 -8.34 14.17 -3.24
C VAL A 44 -8.90 12.85 -2.72
N VAL A 45 -8.91 11.80 -3.53
CA VAL A 45 -9.46 10.49 -3.11
C VAL A 45 -8.71 9.93 -1.92
N LYS A 46 -7.37 9.89 -1.97
CA LYS A 46 -6.56 9.35 -0.88
C LYS A 46 -6.69 10.17 0.40
N GLU A 47 -6.74 11.50 0.30
CA GLU A 47 -6.84 12.37 1.47
C GLU A 47 -8.23 12.32 2.12
N VAL A 48 -9.30 12.21 1.33
CA VAL A 48 -10.65 11.97 1.86
C VAL A 48 -10.72 10.64 2.62
N LEU A 49 -10.13 9.56 2.07
CA LEU A 49 -10.04 8.27 2.76
C LEU A 49 -9.23 8.38 4.04
N ARG A 50 -8.08 9.07 3.99
CA ARG A 50 -7.17 9.25 5.13
C ARG A 50 -7.84 9.98 6.29
N ARG A 51 -8.83 10.86 6.03
CA ARG A 51 -9.53 11.70 7.02
C ARG A 51 -11.00 11.31 7.22
N SER A 52 -11.43 10.13 6.78
CA SER A 52 -12.86 9.75 6.72
C SER A 52 -13.64 9.96 8.02
N PHE A 53 -13.11 9.49 9.17
CA PHE A 53 -13.84 9.59 10.45
C PHE A 53 -13.78 11.01 11.02
N ALA A 54 -12.70 11.75 10.78
CA ALA A 54 -12.62 13.16 11.12
C ALA A 54 -13.64 14.00 10.33
N LEU A 55 -13.78 13.72 9.04
CA LEU A 55 -14.81 14.34 8.19
C LEU A 55 -16.22 13.94 8.65
N ASP A 56 -16.44 12.68 8.99
CA ASP A 56 -17.73 12.20 9.52
C ASP A 56 -18.10 12.90 10.85
N TYR A 57 -17.12 13.13 11.73
CA TYR A 57 -17.32 13.85 12.97
C TYR A 57 -17.75 15.31 12.70
N LYS A 58 -17.09 16.00 11.76
CA LYS A 58 -17.47 17.34 11.33
C LYS A 58 -18.89 17.37 10.74
N ILE A 59 -19.22 16.43 9.85
CA ILE A 59 -20.55 16.32 9.25
C ILE A 59 -21.62 16.07 10.32
N ALA A 60 -21.34 15.17 11.28
CA ALA A 60 -22.27 14.83 12.36
C ALA A 60 -22.59 16.05 13.23
N SER A 61 -21.60 16.90 13.51
CA SER A 61 -21.79 18.13 14.31
C SER A 61 -22.68 19.17 13.61
N LEU A 62 -22.77 19.10 12.29
CA LEU A 62 -23.57 20.03 11.47
C LEU A 62 -24.98 19.51 11.15
N SER A 63 -25.28 18.27 11.53
CA SER A 63 -26.54 17.60 11.19
C SER A 63 -27.34 17.26 12.46
N LYS A 64 -28.63 17.59 12.49
CA LYS A 64 -29.52 17.34 13.64
C LYS A 64 -29.52 15.86 14.09
N ASN A 65 -29.41 14.92 13.14
CA ASN A 65 -29.41 13.48 13.40
C ASN A 65 -28.01 12.85 13.27
N GLY A 66 -26.94 13.65 13.26
CA GLY A 66 -25.58 13.18 12.96
C GLY A 66 -25.50 12.47 11.61
N MET A 67 -24.75 11.37 11.54
CA MET A 67 -24.61 10.54 10.33
C MET A 67 -25.73 9.48 10.18
N ARG A 68 -26.64 9.38 11.17
CA ARG A 68 -27.67 8.33 11.21
C ARG A 68 -28.67 8.52 10.06
N GLY A 69 -28.92 7.45 9.30
CA GLY A 69 -29.85 7.45 8.17
C GLY A 69 -29.35 8.13 6.89
N MET A 70 -28.13 8.70 6.88
CA MET A 70 -27.55 9.23 5.65
C MET A 70 -27.18 8.08 4.69
N LYS A 71 -27.66 8.18 3.45
CA LYS A 71 -27.29 7.24 2.37
C LYS A 71 -25.82 7.43 1.97
N SER A 72 -25.16 6.37 1.48
CA SER A 72 -23.75 6.38 1.07
C SER A 72 -23.43 7.55 0.12
N LYS A 73 -24.22 7.78 -0.92
CA LYS A 73 -24.03 8.90 -1.86
C LYS A 73 -23.98 10.27 -1.17
N THR A 74 -24.78 10.49 -0.13
CA THR A 74 -24.81 11.75 0.64
C THR A 74 -23.54 11.89 1.48
N LYS A 75 -23.12 10.82 2.15
CA LYS A 75 -21.89 10.80 2.96
C LYS A 75 -20.66 11.12 2.09
N VAL A 76 -20.55 10.48 0.93
CA VAL A 76 -19.40 10.70 0.01
C VAL A 76 -19.36 12.15 -0.46
N LEU A 77 -20.52 12.74 -0.89
CA LEU A 77 -20.58 14.13 -1.32
C LEU A 77 -20.21 15.11 -0.21
N LEU A 78 -20.63 14.85 1.03
CA LEU A 78 -20.30 15.71 2.18
C LEU A 78 -18.83 15.57 2.60
N ARG A 79 -18.29 14.34 2.65
CA ARG A 79 -16.87 14.12 2.91
C ARG A 79 -16.00 14.85 1.88
N LEU A 80 -16.31 14.68 0.59
CA LEU A 80 -15.62 15.37 -0.50
C LEU A 80 -15.74 16.89 -0.37
N GLY A 81 -16.95 17.41 -0.12
CA GLY A 81 -17.18 18.86 -0.01
C GLY A 81 -16.45 19.48 1.17
N ILE A 82 -16.51 18.88 2.37
CA ILE A 82 -15.80 19.41 3.55
C ILE A 82 -14.30 19.32 3.36
N PHE A 83 -13.78 18.20 2.81
CA PHE A 83 -12.36 18.05 2.51
C PHE A 83 -11.85 19.15 1.57
N LEU A 84 -12.58 19.42 0.47
CA LEU A 84 -12.20 20.46 -0.49
C LEU A 84 -12.23 21.85 0.13
N LEU A 85 -13.16 22.13 1.04
CA LEU A 85 -13.24 23.38 1.78
C LEU A 85 -12.10 23.56 2.79
N ASP A 86 -11.58 22.45 3.35
CA ASP A 86 -10.52 22.49 4.35
C ASP A 86 -9.11 22.59 3.74
N GLU A 87 -8.88 21.88 2.64
CA GLU A 87 -7.52 21.51 2.21
C GLU A 87 -7.17 22.02 0.80
N VAL A 88 -8.12 22.66 0.08
CA VAL A 88 -7.89 23.09 -1.30
C VAL A 88 -8.08 24.60 -1.45
N ASP A 89 -7.12 25.37 -0.95
CA ASP A 89 -7.14 26.85 -0.97
C ASP A 89 -7.17 27.45 -2.37
N SER A 90 -6.73 26.70 -3.39
CA SER A 90 -6.75 27.16 -4.78
C SER A 90 -8.17 27.31 -5.37
N ILE A 91 -9.20 26.77 -4.70
CA ILE A 91 -10.59 26.84 -5.13
C ILE A 91 -11.40 27.70 -4.12
N PRO A 92 -11.98 28.83 -4.55
CA PRO A 92 -12.79 29.64 -3.63
C PRO A 92 -13.97 28.84 -3.04
N ASP A 93 -14.26 29.02 -1.77
CA ASP A 93 -15.29 28.30 -1.01
C ASP A 93 -16.65 28.30 -1.72
N ALA A 94 -17.06 29.46 -2.24
CA ALA A 94 -18.33 29.59 -2.96
C ALA A 94 -18.39 28.72 -4.23
N VAL A 95 -17.27 28.60 -4.94
CA VAL A 95 -17.13 27.75 -6.13
C VAL A 95 -17.17 26.28 -5.70
N CYS A 96 -16.43 25.89 -4.65
CA CYS A 96 -16.42 24.55 -4.10
C CYS A 96 -17.86 24.09 -3.74
N VAL A 97 -18.57 24.88 -2.92
CA VAL A 97 -19.95 24.56 -2.53
C VAL A 97 -20.85 24.43 -3.75
N ASN A 98 -20.75 25.35 -4.71
CA ASN A 98 -21.59 25.35 -5.91
C ASN A 98 -21.37 24.10 -6.78
N GLU A 99 -20.10 23.69 -6.99
CA GLU A 99 -19.74 22.52 -7.75
C GLU A 99 -20.19 21.22 -7.07
N ILE A 100 -20.05 21.08 -5.75
CA ILE A 100 -20.55 19.92 -4.99
C ILE A 100 -22.08 19.84 -5.04
N VAL A 101 -22.77 20.99 -4.95
CA VAL A 101 -24.24 21.05 -5.05
C VAL A 101 -24.73 20.72 -6.47
N ASN A 102 -23.99 21.11 -7.51
CA ASN A 102 -24.27 20.72 -8.90
C ASN A 102 -24.05 19.22 -9.10
N LEU A 103 -22.98 18.66 -8.55
CA LEU A 103 -22.72 17.22 -8.56
C LEU A 103 -23.85 16.46 -7.82
N ALA A 104 -24.27 16.95 -6.65
CA ALA A 104 -25.40 16.40 -5.91
C ALA A 104 -26.70 16.42 -6.72
N ALA A 105 -26.95 17.49 -7.50
CA ALA A 105 -28.12 17.55 -8.38
C ALA A 105 -28.12 16.46 -9.45
N ALA A 106 -26.96 16.08 -9.95
CA ALA A 106 -26.79 15.04 -10.97
C ALA A 106 -26.92 13.61 -10.38
N VAL A 107 -26.29 13.34 -9.21
CA VAL A 107 -26.14 11.97 -8.69
C VAL A 107 -27.04 11.64 -7.50
N ASN A 108 -27.56 12.65 -6.80
CA ASN A 108 -28.34 12.52 -5.56
C ASN A 108 -29.35 13.67 -5.38
N ARG A 109 -30.10 13.98 -6.40
CA ARG A 109 -31.03 15.15 -6.50
C ARG A 109 -31.89 15.37 -5.25
N PRO A 110 -32.52 14.32 -4.63
CA PRO A 110 -33.33 14.51 -3.43
C PRO A 110 -32.63 15.15 -2.25
N ASN A 111 -31.32 14.94 -2.11
CA ASN A 111 -30.53 15.43 -0.98
C ASN A 111 -29.72 16.70 -1.31
N LYS A 112 -29.89 17.30 -2.52
CA LYS A 112 -29.18 18.51 -2.93
C LYS A 112 -29.30 19.64 -1.91
N GLY A 113 -30.52 19.92 -1.44
CA GLY A 113 -30.81 20.98 -0.47
C GLY A 113 -30.15 20.74 0.87
N PHE A 114 -30.18 19.49 1.35
CA PHE A 114 -29.52 19.09 2.58
C PHE A 114 -27.98 19.26 2.49
N ILE A 115 -27.36 18.78 1.41
CA ILE A 115 -25.92 18.92 1.19
C ILE A 115 -25.51 20.40 1.16
N ASN A 116 -26.25 21.25 0.43
CA ASN A 116 -26.01 22.69 0.42
C ASN A 116 -26.13 23.31 1.83
N GLY A 117 -27.15 22.88 2.60
CA GLY A 117 -27.36 23.34 3.97
C GLY A 117 -26.19 23.03 4.90
N VAL A 118 -25.68 21.80 4.86
CA VAL A 118 -24.54 21.34 5.66
C VAL A 118 -23.26 22.10 5.29
N LEU A 119 -22.93 22.20 4.00
CA LEU A 119 -21.69 22.89 3.56
C LEU A 119 -21.74 24.40 3.91
N ARG A 120 -22.90 25.05 3.75
CA ARG A 120 -23.05 26.45 4.18
C ARG A 120 -23.03 26.62 5.70
N ALA A 121 -23.52 25.63 6.46
CA ALA A 121 -23.41 25.65 7.93
C ALA A 121 -21.95 25.53 8.38
N TYR A 122 -21.16 24.71 7.67
CA TYR A 122 -19.73 24.60 7.90
C TYR A 122 -19.00 25.93 7.70
N LEU A 123 -19.28 26.62 6.60
CA LEU A 123 -18.70 27.95 6.33
C LEU A 123 -19.12 29.00 7.36
N ARG A 124 -20.39 28.99 7.85
CA ARG A 124 -20.85 29.92 8.89
C ARG A 124 -20.18 29.72 10.25
N GLN A 125 -19.53 28.57 10.48
CA GLN A 125 -18.70 28.28 11.65
C GLN A 125 -17.20 28.51 11.37
N ASP A 126 -16.89 29.28 10.33
CA ASP A 126 -15.51 29.59 9.90
C ASP A 126 -14.65 28.32 9.75
N LYS A 127 -15.26 27.20 9.35
CA LYS A 127 -14.64 25.85 9.22
C LYS A 127 -14.05 25.33 10.55
N ASN A 128 -14.39 25.95 11.67
CA ASN A 128 -13.79 25.69 12.98
C ASN A 128 -14.60 24.65 13.79
N ILE A 129 -14.51 23.39 13.38
CA ILE A 129 -15.01 22.25 14.16
C ILE A 129 -13.80 21.46 14.67
N LEU A 130 -13.48 21.64 15.95
CA LEU A 130 -12.35 20.99 16.58
C LEU A 130 -12.61 19.47 16.76
N LEU A 131 -11.62 18.67 16.40
CA LEU A 131 -11.63 17.24 16.66
C LEU A 131 -11.36 16.95 18.14
N PRO A 132 -11.81 15.78 18.67
CA PRO A 132 -11.54 15.41 20.05
C PRO A 132 -10.04 15.37 20.34
N SER A 133 -9.62 16.01 21.44
CA SER A 133 -8.21 16.10 21.87
C SER A 133 -7.79 14.99 22.84
N GLY A 134 -8.74 14.17 23.34
CA GLY A 134 -8.50 13.08 24.28
C GLY A 134 -7.60 11.98 23.69
N ASN A 135 -7.00 11.17 24.59
CA ASN A 135 -6.19 10.01 24.22
C ASN A 135 -6.94 8.68 24.43
N ASP A 136 -8.25 8.74 24.69
CA ASP A 136 -9.08 7.54 24.65
C ASP A 136 -9.25 7.02 23.21
N ARG A 137 -9.53 5.72 23.06
CA ARG A 137 -9.61 5.03 21.75
C ARG A 137 -10.56 5.71 20.76
N LYS A 138 -11.70 6.19 21.25
CA LYS A 138 -12.70 6.87 20.41
C LYS A 138 -12.17 8.21 19.90
N SER A 139 -11.52 8.99 20.74
CA SER A 139 -10.90 10.26 20.36
C SER A 139 -9.76 10.04 19.35
N LEU A 140 -8.91 9.04 19.58
CA LEU A 140 -7.84 8.63 18.65
C LEU A 140 -8.42 8.13 17.33
N SER A 141 -9.47 7.29 17.38
CA SER A 141 -10.18 6.78 16.19
C SER A 141 -10.67 7.93 15.29
N ILE A 142 -11.33 8.92 15.87
CA ILE A 142 -11.82 10.08 15.12
C ILE A 142 -10.67 10.91 14.57
N ARG A 143 -9.70 11.28 15.42
CA ARG A 143 -8.58 12.16 15.06
C ARG A 143 -7.70 11.60 13.95
N TYR A 144 -7.39 10.30 14.04
CA TYR A 144 -6.54 9.63 13.06
C TYR A 144 -7.32 8.85 11.99
N SER A 145 -8.67 8.94 12.02
CA SER A 145 -9.57 8.23 11.10
C SER A 145 -9.23 6.74 10.98
N CYS A 146 -9.08 6.07 12.12
CA CYS A 146 -8.67 4.70 12.24
C CYS A 146 -9.73 3.91 13.03
N HIS A 147 -10.12 2.72 12.59
CA HIS A 147 -11.11 1.92 13.30
C HIS A 147 -10.67 1.65 14.75
N GLU A 148 -11.58 1.74 15.72
CA GLU A 148 -11.26 1.61 17.16
C GLU A 148 -10.54 0.30 17.50
N LYS A 149 -10.89 -0.81 16.84
CA LYS A 149 -10.21 -2.09 17.04
C LYS A 149 -8.76 -2.07 16.53
N LEU A 150 -8.45 -1.28 15.49
CA LEU A 150 -7.07 -1.10 15.04
C LEU A 150 -6.29 -0.22 16.02
N VAL A 151 -6.90 0.83 16.56
CA VAL A 151 -6.30 1.62 17.64
C VAL A 151 -5.96 0.71 18.82
N GLN A 152 -6.91 -0.16 19.25
CA GLN A 152 -6.70 -1.13 20.32
C GLN A 152 -5.53 -2.08 20.01
N LEU A 153 -5.46 -2.65 18.81
CA LEU A 153 -4.38 -3.53 18.38
C LEU A 153 -3.01 -2.84 18.50
N LEU A 154 -2.94 -1.59 18.04
CA LEU A 154 -1.69 -0.82 18.10
C LEU A 154 -1.27 -0.50 19.54
N GLU A 155 -2.22 -0.16 20.41
CA GLU A 155 -1.94 0.05 21.84
C GLU A 155 -1.42 -1.23 22.50
N GLU A 156 -2.05 -2.37 22.23
CA GLU A 156 -1.67 -3.68 22.79
C GLU A 156 -0.29 -4.14 22.31
N GLN A 157 0.05 -3.93 21.03
CA GLN A 157 1.29 -4.41 20.45
C GLN A 157 2.46 -3.42 20.57
N TYR A 158 2.18 -2.11 20.60
CA TYR A 158 3.21 -1.07 20.51
C TYR A 158 3.22 -0.09 21.68
N GLY A 159 2.25 -0.16 22.60
CA GLY A 159 2.22 0.69 23.79
C GLY A 159 2.34 2.18 23.43
N GLY A 160 3.33 2.86 23.98
CA GLY A 160 3.58 4.30 23.75
C GLY A 160 3.84 4.71 22.29
N GLU A 161 4.33 3.79 21.43
CA GLU A 161 4.55 4.06 20.02
C GLU A 161 3.26 4.08 19.18
N ALA A 162 2.13 3.58 19.73
CA ALA A 162 0.87 3.49 18.98
C ALA A 162 0.41 4.83 18.41
N ILE A 163 0.51 5.91 19.17
CA ILE A 163 0.13 7.26 18.72
C ILE A 163 1.01 7.69 17.53
N ARG A 164 2.31 7.48 17.62
CA ARG A 164 3.25 7.82 16.55
C ARG A 164 3.00 7.03 15.26
N ILE A 165 2.58 5.75 15.39
CA ILE A 165 2.15 4.94 14.25
C ILE A 165 0.86 5.49 13.64
N LEU A 166 -0.13 5.87 14.48
CA LEU A 166 -1.37 6.50 14.01
C LEU A 166 -1.12 7.83 13.29
N GLU A 167 -0.18 8.64 13.77
CA GLU A 167 0.28 9.86 13.10
C GLU A 167 0.88 9.54 11.73
N ALA A 168 1.78 8.55 11.67
CA ALA A 168 2.40 8.11 10.43
C ALA A 168 1.38 7.59 9.41
N TYR A 169 0.30 6.95 9.83
CA TYR A 169 -0.79 6.52 8.97
C TYR A 169 -1.54 7.69 8.30
N ASN A 170 -1.46 8.87 8.87
CA ASN A 170 -2.04 10.09 8.31
C ASN A 170 -1.07 10.91 7.46
N GLN A 171 0.17 10.44 7.30
CA GLN A 171 1.14 11.03 6.38
C GLN A 171 1.26 10.17 5.13
N PRO A 172 1.32 10.77 3.93
CA PRO A 172 1.63 10.01 2.73
C PRO A 172 3.09 9.49 2.80
N ALA A 173 3.30 8.21 2.47
CA ALA A 173 4.65 7.72 2.30
C ALA A 173 5.28 8.34 1.05
N LEU A 174 6.58 8.65 1.12
CA LEU A 174 7.33 9.09 -0.05
C LEU A 174 7.31 7.99 -1.13
N VAL A 175 7.17 8.42 -2.36
CA VAL A 175 7.32 7.53 -3.50
C VAL A 175 8.79 7.18 -3.63
N ALA A 176 9.08 5.88 -3.79
CA ALA A 176 10.43 5.42 -3.98
C ALA A 176 10.59 4.64 -5.29
N LEU A 177 11.74 4.80 -5.91
CA LEU A 177 12.16 4.08 -7.09
C LEU A 177 13.31 3.14 -6.70
N ARG A 178 13.38 2.00 -7.37
CA ARG A 178 14.55 1.12 -7.41
C ARG A 178 15.24 1.32 -8.75
N ASN A 179 16.46 1.86 -8.73
CA ASN A 179 17.32 1.91 -9.91
C ASN A 179 17.62 0.50 -10.41
N ASN A 180 17.59 0.29 -11.72
CA ASN A 180 18.07 -0.94 -12.34
C ASN A 180 19.59 -0.86 -12.57
N PRO A 181 20.42 -1.52 -11.74
CA PRO A 181 21.87 -1.40 -11.84
C PRO A 181 22.45 -2.04 -13.12
N MET A 182 21.68 -2.90 -13.79
CA MET A 182 22.07 -3.50 -15.06
C MET A 182 21.98 -2.51 -16.24
N LYS A 183 21.20 -1.43 -16.09
CA LYS A 183 21.03 -0.40 -17.13
C LYS A 183 21.98 0.78 -16.95
N GLN A 184 22.13 1.26 -15.73
CA GLN A 184 22.94 2.43 -15.40
C GLN A 184 23.20 2.57 -13.88
N PRO A 185 24.25 3.30 -13.48
CA PRO A 185 24.45 3.69 -12.08
C PRO A 185 23.31 4.59 -11.56
N ARG A 186 23.01 4.50 -10.26
CA ARG A 186 21.99 5.35 -9.61
C ARG A 186 22.20 6.85 -9.79
N SER A 187 23.48 7.30 -9.75
CA SER A 187 23.83 8.71 -9.96
C SER A 187 23.46 9.22 -11.36
N GLU A 188 23.62 8.39 -12.36
CA GLU A 188 23.23 8.74 -13.76
C GLU A 188 21.70 8.81 -13.88
N LEU A 189 20.97 7.87 -13.24
CA LEU A 189 19.51 7.92 -13.23
C LEU A 189 19.00 9.21 -12.55
N LEU A 190 19.60 9.64 -11.44
CA LEU A 190 19.23 10.88 -10.77
C LEU A 190 19.39 12.11 -11.66
N MET A 191 20.51 12.23 -12.38
CA MET A 191 20.71 13.33 -13.36
C MET A 191 19.63 13.34 -14.44
N LYS A 192 19.32 12.17 -15.01
CA LYS A 192 18.27 12.03 -16.02
C LYS A 192 16.85 12.34 -15.49
N LEU A 193 16.57 12.02 -14.23
CA LEU A 193 15.30 12.37 -13.59
C LEU A 193 15.20 13.89 -13.38
N GLU A 194 16.28 14.56 -12.97
CA GLU A 194 16.34 16.01 -12.83
C GLU A 194 16.12 16.71 -14.18
N GLU A 195 16.73 16.24 -15.27
CA GLU A 195 16.49 16.74 -16.64
C GLU A 195 15.01 16.63 -17.07
N LEU A 196 14.28 15.63 -16.54
CA LEU A 196 12.85 15.47 -16.77
C LEU A 196 11.97 16.27 -15.80
N GLY A 197 12.56 17.10 -14.93
CA GLY A 197 11.85 17.89 -13.94
C GLY A 197 11.30 17.06 -12.76
N VAL A 198 11.89 15.89 -12.50
CA VAL A 198 11.57 15.07 -11.34
C VAL A 198 12.52 15.45 -10.20
N ASP A 199 11.96 15.97 -9.11
CA ASP A 199 12.69 16.23 -7.87
C ASP A 199 12.86 14.94 -7.09
N ALA A 200 14.10 14.46 -7.00
CA ALA A 200 14.42 13.18 -6.39
C ALA A 200 15.83 13.16 -5.77
N GLU A 201 16.01 12.35 -4.76
CA GLU A 201 17.29 12.16 -4.08
C GLU A 201 17.64 10.68 -3.87
N ALA A 202 18.93 10.41 -3.66
CA ALA A 202 19.38 9.07 -3.33
C ALA A 202 18.94 8.66 -1.93
N SER A 203 18.32 7.49 -1.79
CA SER A 203 18.05 6.92 -0.47
C SER A 203 19.35 6.60 0.25
N SER A 204 19.45 6.95 1.52
CA SER A 204 20.54 6.54 2.40
C SER A 204 20.40 5.09 2.89
N GLU A 205 19.21 4.52 2.83
CA GLU A 205 18.90 3.18 3.34
C GLU A 205 19.08 2.07 2.28
N SER A 206 18.83 2.36 1.01
CA SER A 206 18.93 1.37 -0.08
C SER A 206 19.94 1.83 -1.12
N ALA A 207 20.88 0.97 -1.48
CA ALA A 207 21.93 1.26 -2.48
C ALA A 207 21.35 1.64 -3.84
N ASN A 208 20.23 1.02 -4.24
CA ASN A 208 19.52 1.30 -5.50
C ASN A 208 18.28 2.17 -5.31
N GLY A 209 18.02 2.64 -4.08
CA GLY A 209 16.84 3.43 -3.75
C GLY A 209 16.96 4.90 -4.12
N ILE A 210 15.88 5.45 -4.65
CA ILE A 210 15.71 6.87 -4.94
C ILE A 210 14.39 7.29 -4.32
N LEU A 211 14.37 8.41 -3.59
CA LEU A 211 13.18 9.02 -3.03
C LEU A 211 12.71 10.14 -3.96
N VAL A 212 11.42 10.19 -4.27
CA VAL A 212 10.83 11.18 -5.19
C VAL A 212 9.95 12.13 -4.38
N HIS A 213 10.25 13.42 -4.48
CA HIS A 213 9.49 14.50 -3.86
C HIS A 213 8.40 15.05 -4.77
N SER A 214 8.70 15.20 -6.06
CA SER A 214 7.74 15.67 -7.07
C SER A 214 8.10 15.24 -8.48
N GLY A 215 7.13 15.36 -9.42
CA GLY A 215 7.33 15.05 -10.82
C GLY A 215 6.65 13.77 -11.31
N SER A 216 6.65 13.57 -12.63
CA SER A 216 5.99 12.42 -13.27
C SER A 216 6.97 11.28 -13.52
N ILE A 217 6.74 10.14 -12.85
CA ILE A 217 7.63 8.98 -12.85
C ILE A 217 7.16 7.79 -13.70
N ILE A 218 5.96 7.82 -14.27
CA ILE A 218 5.42 6.65 -15.01
C ILE A 218 5.32 6.94 -16.51
N GLN A 219 5.13 8.21 -16.88
CA GLN A 219 4.87 8.62 -18.26
C GLN A 219 6.14 9.10 -18.99
N ASN A 220 7.29 8.46 -18.73
CA ASN A 220 8.56 8.82 -19.37
C ASN A 220 9.27 7.59 -19.96
N ASP A 221 10.24 7.84 -20.84
CA ASP A 221 10.95 6.76 -21.53
C ASP A 221 11.91 5.99 -20.61
N LEU A 222 12.42 6.60 -19.55
CA LEU A 222 13.25 5.91 -18.57
C LEU A 222 12.48 4.77 -17.91
N PHE A 223 11.22 5.02 -17.52
CA PHE A 223 10.36 3.99 -16.96
C PHE A 223 10.02 2.90 -17.99
N ARG A 224 9.61 3.31 -19.22
CA ARG A 224 9.25 2.37 -20.28
C ARG A 224 10.41 1.46 -20.66
N ASN A 225 11.64 1.99 -20.68
CA ASN A 225 12.87 1.26 -21.04
C ASN A 225 13.49 0.49 -19.86
N GLY A 226 12.83 0.44 -18.71
CA GLY A 226 13.26 -0.36 -17.57
C GLY A 226 14.45 0.18 -16.81
N ALA A 227 14.72 1.51 -16.88
CA ALA A 227 15.79 2.15 -16.12
C ALA A 227 15.54 2.07 -14.60
N TYR A 228 14.28 1.95 -14.19
CA TYR A 228 13.87 1.81 -12.80
C TYR A 228 12.49 1.14 -12.64
N SER A 229 12.20 0.76 -11.41
CA SER A 229 10.90 0.29 -10.95
C SER A 229 10.38 1.16 -9.81
N VAL A 230 9.06 1.34 -9.71
CA VAL A 230 8.44 1.96 -8.53
C VAL A 230 8.35 0.90 -7.45
N GLN A 231 9.15 1.05 -6.38
CA GLN A 231 9.18 0.09 -5.28
C GLN A 231 9.59 0.79 -3.98
N GLY A 232 8.81 0.57 -2.92
CA GLY A 232 9.10 1.13 -1.59
C GLY A 232 10.45 0.66 -1.03
N ILE A 233 11.12 1.54 -0.29
CA ILE A 233 12.43 1.26 0.32
C ILE A 233 12.41 0.00 1.19
N SER A 234 11.37 -0.21 1.98
CA SER A 234 11.23 -1.38 2.85
C SER A 234 11.30 -2.72 2.08
N SER A 235 10.67 -2.79 0.89
CA SER A 235 10.76 -3.97 0.01
C SER A 235 12.16 -4.13 -0.59
N GLN A 236 12.85 -3.03 -0.89
CA GLN A 236 14.22 -3.08 -1.40
C GLN A 236 15.19 -3.60 -0.34
N LEU A 237 15.01 -3.19 0.92
CA LEU A 237 15.79 -3.70 2.06
C LEU A 237 15.61 -5.21 2.25
N ALA A 238 14.37 -5.71 2.15
CA ALA A 238 14.08 -7.14 2.24
C ALA A 238 14.78 -7.95 1.12
N ILE A 239 14.77 -7.44 -0.12
CA ILE A 239 15.50 -8.07 -1.25
C ILE A 239 16.99 -8.09 -0.98
N ALA A 240 17.56 -7.00 -0.48
CA ALA A 240 18.98 -6.92 -0.14
C ALA A 240 19.36 -7.90 0.98
N ALA A 241 18.50 -8.04 2.00
CA ALA A 241 18.68 -9.01 3.09
C ALA A 241 18.59 -10.47 2.60
N ALA A 242 17.72 -10.76 1.63
CA ALA A 242 17.66 -12.09 1.00
C ALA A 242 18.96 -12.46 0.27
N ALA A 243 19.75 -11.45 -0.12
CA ALA A 243 21.07 -11.57 -0.73
C ALA A 243 21.12 -12.62 -1.88
N PRO A 244 20.30 -12.46 -2.94
CA PRO A 244 20.31 -13.39 -4.07
C PRO A 244 21.66 -13.34 -4.78
N ILE A 245 22.21 -14.50 -5.15
CA ILE A 245 23.53 -14.65 -5.74
C ILE A 245 23.39 -15.08 -7.21
N SER A 246 24.24 -14.53 -8.06
CA SER A 246 24.32 -14.90 -9.50
C SER A 246 24.46 -16.42 -9.67
N GLY A 247 23.61 -17.02 -10.49
CA GLY A 247 23.60 -18.47 -10.76
C GLY A 247 22.69 -19.29 -9.84
N GLU A 248 22.08 -18.71 -8.79
CA GLU A 248 21.13 -19.44 -7.94
C GLU A 248 19.81 -19.77 -8.64
N CYS A 249 19.18 -20.86 -8.19
CA CYS A 249 17.78 -21.16 -8.43
C CYS A 249 16.95 -20.59 -7.27
N VAL A 250 16.07 -19.64 -7.59
CA VAL A 250 15.24 -18.93 -6.63
C VAL A 250 13.78 -19.26 -6.88
N LEU A 251 12.99 -19.42 -5.80
CA LEU A 251 11.53 -19.51 -5.86
C LEU A 251 10.90 -18.32 -5.14
N ASP A 252 10.03 -17.57 -5.84
CA ASP A 252 9.18 -16.53 -5.26
C ASP A 252 7.73 -17.02 -5.26
N MET A 253 7.22 -17.42 -4.08
CA MET A 253 5.97 -18.18 -3.94
C MET A 253 4.70 -17.33 -4.04
N CYS A 254 4.81 -15.99 -3.85
CA CYS A 254 3.68 -15.05 -3.90
C CYS A 254 4.13 -13.77 -4.64
N ALA A 255 4.62 -13.97 -5.86
CA ALA A 255 5.48 -13.03 -6.57
C ALA A 255 4.80 -11.73 -7.03
N ALA A 256 3.48 -11.75 -7.30
CA ALA A 256 2.82 -10.64 -7.97
C ALA A 256 2.77 -9.34 -7.13
N PRO A 257 2.99 -8.21 -7.76
CA PRO A 257 3.14 -7.94 -9.19
C PRO A 257 4.58 -8.07 -9.75
N GLY A 258 5.49 -8.75 -9.09
CA GLY A 258 6.86 -9.01 -9.56
C GLY A 258 7.93 -8.02 -9.06
N GLY A 259 7.60 -7.16 -8.10
CA GLY A 259 8.54 -6.16 -7.60
C GLY A 259 9.76 -6.77 -6.91
N LYS A 260 9.59 -7.80 -6.06
CA LYS A 260 10.68 -8.51 -5.40
C LYS A 260 11.39 -9.43 -6.38
N THR A 261 10.65 -10.21 -7.16
CA THR A 261 11.16 -11.08 -8.23
C THR A 261 12.12 -10.36 -9.16
N THR A 262 11.69 -9.23 -9.74
CA THR A 262 12.54 -8.44 -10.64
C THR A 262 13.72 -7.81 -9.92
N GLY A 263 13.56 -7.40 -8.65
CA GLY A 263 14.66 -6.88 -7.86
C GLY A 263 15.73 -7.92 -7.57
N MET A 264 15.35 -9.16 -7.31
CA MET A 264 16.28 -10.27 -7.16
C MET A 264 17.01 -10.58 -8.47
N ALA A 265 16.29 -10.64 -9.59
CA ALA A 265 16.89 -10.85 -10.91
C ALA A 265 17.93 -9.77 -11.27
N GLU A 266 17.63 -8.49 -10.97
CA GLU A 266 18.58 -7.39 -11.16
C GLU A 266 19.85 -7.56 -10.31
N LEU A 267 19.73 -7.99 -9.04
CA LEU A 267 20.89 -8.25 -8.18
C LEU A 267 21.69 -9.48 -8.60
N MET A 268 21.02 -10.49 -9.18
CA MET A 268 21.68 -11.66 -9.77
C MET A 268 22.36 -11.36 -11.10
N GLY A 269 22.17 -10.18 -11.67
CA GLY A 269 22.69 -9.82 -13.01
C GLY A 269 22.01 -10.61 -14.12
N ASP A 270 20.75 -11.02 -13.91
CA ASP A 270 19.95 -11.87 -14.81
C ASP A 270 20.60 -13.24 -15.12
N ILE A 271 21.42 -13.76 -14.18
CA ILE A 271 22.10 -15.05 -14.29
C ILE A 271 21.57 -16.00 -13.20
N GLY A 272 21.09 -17.17 -13.61
CA GLY A 272 20.42 -18.15 -12.76
C GLY A 272 18.99 -18.38 -13.22
N SER A 273 18.09 -18.73 -12.30
CA SER A 273 16.67 -18.94 -12.59
C SER A 273 15.81 -18.48 -11.43
N ILE A 274 14.75 -17.74 -11.70
CA ILE A 274 13.74 -17.38 -10.71
C ILE A 274 12.39 -17.91 -11.17
N GLU A 275 11.86 -18.86 -10.43
CA GLU A 275 10.49 -19.33 -10.60
C GLU A 275 9.56 -18.43 -9.75
N ALA A 276 8.56 -17.84 -10.40
CA ALA A 276 7.72 -16.82 -9.79
C ALA A 276 6.25 -17.25 -9.84
N TRP A 277 5.67 -17.54 -8.66
CA TRP A 277 4.31 -18.04 -8.53
C TRP A 277 3.31 -16.97 -8.12
N ASP A 278 2.10 -17.09 -8.65
CA ASP A 278 0.90 -16.49 -8.08
C ASP A 278 -0.31 -17.38 -8.40
N ILE A 279 -1.30 -17.39 -7.50
CA ILE A 279 -2.51 -18.20 -7.67
C ILE A 279 -3.41 -17.69 -8.80
N HIS A 280 -3.27 -16.41 -9.20
CA HIS A 280 -4.11 -15.74 -10.19
C HIS A 280 -3.40 -15.57 -11.55
N PRO A 281 -3.95 -16.10 -12.66
CA PRO A 281 -3.35 -15.98 -13.99
C PRO A 281 -3.00 -14.54 -14.40
N HIS A 282 -3.93 -13.59 -14.21
CA HIS A 282 -3.71 -12.18 -14.56
C HIS A 282 -2.56 -11.53 -13.77
N ARG A 283 -2.26 -12.04 -12.57
CA ARG A 283 -1.13 -11.56 -11.76
C ARG A 283 0.19 -12.11 -12.26
N VAL A 284 0.22 -13.36 -12.71
CA VAL A 284 1.41 -13.94 -13.37
C VAL A 284 1.74 -13.15 -14.63
N GLU A 285 0.73 -12.75 -15.41
CA GLU A 285 0.95 -11.87 -16.58
C GLU A 285 1.59 -10.52 -16.19
N LEU A 286 1.23 -9.94 -15.03
CA LEU A 286 1.86 -8.71 -14.54
C LEU A 286 3.33 -8.90 -14.19
N ILE A 287 3.69 -10.05 -13.59
CA ILE A 287 5.10 -10.41 -13.32
C ILE A 287 5.88 -10.44 -14.64
N MET A 288 5.37 -11.15 -15.64
CA MET A 288 6.04 -11.31 -16.94
C MET A 288 6.12 -10.00 -17.74
N LYS A 289 5.08 -9.15 -17.67
CA LYS A 289 5.12 -7.80 -18.25
C LYS A 289 6.22 -6.93 -17.62
N ASN A 290 6.37 -6.98 -16.29
CA ASN A 290 7.42 -6.26 -15.59
C ASN A 290 8.81 -6.82 -15.93
N ALA A 291 8.99 -8.14 -15.96
CA ALA A 291 10.24 -8.78 -16.38
C ALA A 291 10.64 -8.35 -17.80
N SER A 292 9.70 -8.41 -18.75
CA SER A 292 9.92 -7.98 -20.13
C SER A 292 10.30 -6.50 -20.24
N ARG A 293 9.59 -5.60 -19.54
CA ARG A 293 9.91 -4.16 -19.52
C ARG A 293 11.33 -3.88 -19.00
N LEU A 294 11.79 -4.66 -18.01
CA LEU A 294 13.13 -4.54 -17.43
C LEU A 294 14.20 -5.24 -18.23
N GLY A 295 13.81 -6.09 -19.22
CA GLY A 295 14.71 -6.86 -20.06
C GLY A 295 15.28 -8.09 -19.36
N LEU A 296 14.57 -8.65 -18.37
CA LEU A 296 15.00 -9.81 -17.58
C LEU A 296 14.55 -11.12 -18.23
N GLN A 297 15.46 -12.08 -18.34
CA GLN A 297 15.24 -13.38 -18.99
C GLN A 297 15.18 -14.55 -18.02
N CYS A 298 15.80 -14.42 -16.83
CA CYS A 298 15.89 -15.50 -15.85
C CYS A 298 14.60 -15.76 -15.09
N ILE A 299 13.52 -15.00 -15.33
CA ILE A 299 12.24 -15.09 -14.61
C ILE A 299 11.24 -15.96 -15.37
N HIS A 300 10.66 -16.94 -14.69
CA HIS A 300 9.65 -17.86 -15.20
C HIS A 300 8.38 -17.78 -14.34
N GLY A 301 7.30 -17.24 -14.91
CA GLY A 301 6.02 -17.10 -14.21
C GLY A 301 5.20 -18.39 -14.27
N GLU A 302 4.67 -18.85 -13.15
CA GLU A 302 3.84 -20.05 -13.05
C GLU A 302 2.59 -19.77 -12.20
N ILE A 303 1.44 -20.32 -12.63
CA ILE A 303 0.20 -20.29 -11.84
C ILE A 303 0.29 -21.42 -10.82
N ASN A 304 0.47 -21.08 -9.55
CA ASN A 304 0.61 -22.07 -8.49
C ASN A 304 -0.01 -21.56 -7.17
N ASP A 305 -0.54 -22.49 -6.38
CA ASP A 305 -1.09 -22.24 -5.05
C ASP A 305 -0.03 -22.57 -4.00
N ALA A 306 0.60 -21.54 -3.45
CA ALA A 306 1.67 -21.65 -2.46
C ALA A 306 1.27 -22.43 -1.18
N THR A 307 -0.03 -22.58 -0.90
CA THR A 307 -0.52 -23.40 0.23
C THR A 307 -0.47 -24.89 -0.05
N LYS A 308 -0.32 -25.30 -1.31
CA LYS A 308 -0.26 -26.71 -1.72
C LYS A 308 1.18 -27.12 -1.96
N LEU A 309 1.61 -28.21 -1.29
CA LEU A 309 2.95 -28.74 -1.48
C LEU A 309 3.07 -29.47 -2.82
N ASP A 310 4.01 -29.05 -3.66
CA ASP A 310 4.47 -29.82 -4.81
C ASP A 310 5.73 -30.61 -4.41
N ALA A 311 5.56 -31.90 -4.17
CA ALA A 311 6.66 -32.77 -3.74
C ALA A 311 7.81 -32.85 -4.77
N SER A 312 7.53 -32.62 -6.05
CA SER A 312 8.55 -32.65 -7.12
C SER A 312 9.56 -31.51 -7.04
N LYS A 313 9.21 -30.41 -6.34
CA LYS A 313 10.04 -29.21 -6.18
C LYS A 313 10.76 -29.13 -4.84
N CYS A 314 10.63 -30.15 -3.97
CA CYS A 314 11.31 -30.17 -2.68
C CYS A 314 12.84 -30.12 -2.84
N GLU A 315 13.50 -29.32 -2.00
CA GLU A 315 14.97 -29.16 -1.92
C GLU A 315 15.64 -28.80 -3.26
N GLN A 316 14.95 -27.97 -4.08
CA GLN A 316 15.50 -27.57 -5.39
C GLN A 316 16.06 -26.14 -5.42
N TYR A 317 15.79 -25.29 -4.42
CA TYR A 317 16.11 -23.86 -4.47
C TYR A 317 17.13 -23.46 -3.42
N GLU A 318 18.09 -22.61 -3.79
CA GLU A 318 19.05 -21.99 -2.87
C GLU A 318 18.40 -20.90 -2.02
N LEU A 319 17.42 -20.18 -2.60
CA LEU A 319 16.61 -19.16 -1.94
C LEU A 319 15.14 -19.40 -2.24
N VAL A 320 14.31 -19.41 -1.20
CA VAL A 320 12.84 -19.35 -1.34
C VAL A 320 12.32 -18.09 -0.68
N VAL A 321 11.47 -17.36 -1.40
CA VAL A 321 10.84 -16.13 -0.93
C VAL A 321 9.34 -16.39 -0.71
N ALA A 322 8.91 -16.18 0.52
CA ALA A 322 7.53 -16.23 0.94
C ALA A 322 7.07 -14.83 1.37
N ASP A 323 6.76 -13.96 0.38
CA ASP A 323 6.13 -12.65 0.60
C ASP A 323 4.62 -12.86 0.71
N VAL A 324 4.19 -13.32 1.88
CA VAL A 324 2.88 -13.93 2.07
C VAL A 324 1.72 -12.91 2.05
N PRO A 325 0.50 -13.32 1.66
CA PRO A 325 -0.68 -12.49 1.81
C PRO A 325 -0.87 -12.11 3.29
N CYS A 326 -1.15 -10.84 3.55
CA CYS A 326 -1.22 -10.30 4.90
C CYS A 326 -2.25 -9.17 5.00
N SER A 327 -2.53 -8.69 6.21
CA SER A 327 -3.47 -7.60 6.49
C SER A 327 -3.06 -6.25 5.89
N GLY A 328 -1.80 -6.06 5.52
CA GLY A 328 -1.31 -4.86 4.86
C GLY A 328 -1.22 -3.62 5.73
N LEU A 329 -1.25 -3.73 7.07
CA LEU A 329 -1.25 -2.57 7.99
C LEU A 329 -0.04 -1.65 7.80
N GLY A 330 1.09 -2.17 7.34
CA GLY A 330 2.26 -1.36 7.00
C GLY A 330 2.06 -0.48 5.77
N THR A 331 1.07 -0.80 4.91
CA THR A 331 0.82 -0.05 3.67
C THR A 331 -0.23 1.04 3.79
N ILE A 332 -0.80 1.26 4.98
CA ILE A 332 -1.82 2.31 5.24
C ILE A 332 -1.39 3.70 4.71
N PRO A 333 -0.13 4.15 4.83
CA PRO A 333 0.29 5.44 4.26
C PRO A 333 0.03 5.59 2.75
N VAL A 334 0.00 4.48 2.00
CA VAL A 334 -0.28 4.45 0.56
C VAL A 334 -1.65 3.88 0.21
N LYS A 335 -2.28 3.12 1.12
CA LYS A 335 -3.61 2.50 1.02
C LYS A 335 -4.47 2.85 2.24
N PRO A 336 -4.90 4.12 2.38
CA PRO A 336 -5.57 4.59 3.60
C PRO A 336 -6.93 3.93 3.85
N GLU A 337 -7.54 3.30 2.86
CA GLU A 337 -8.78 2.54 3.01
C GLU A 337 -8.67 1.40 4.03
N ILE A 338 -7.49 0.78 4.18
CA ILE A 338 -7.27 -0.36 5.07
C ILE A 338 -7.67 -0.02 6.52
N LYS A 339 -7.31 1.16 7.01
CA LYS A 339 -7.60 1.55 8.39
C LYS A 339 -9.06 1.82 8.71
N LEU A 340 -9.91 1.95 7.67
CA LEU A 340 -11.34 2.25 7.83
C LEU A 340 -12.16 0.99 8.11
N HIS A 341 -11.73 -0.16 7.59
CA HIS A 341 -12.48 -1.42 7.61
C HIS A 341 -11.88 -2.48 8.54
N TRP A 342 -10.80 -2.16 9.24
CA TRP A 342 -10.15 -3.08 10.16
C TRP A 342 -11.06 -3.47 11.33
N ASP A 343 -11.51 -4.72 11.36
CA ASP A 343 -12.41 -5.23 12.39
C ASP A 343 -11.89 -6.42 13.19
N ASN A 344 -10.63 -6.82 12.96
CA ASN A 344 -10.01 -8.02 13.53
C ASN A 344 -10.61 -9.34 13.00
N SER A 345 -11.47 -9.31 12.00
CA SER A 345 -11.95 -10.54 11.35
C SER A 345 -10.94 -11.04 10.31
N GLY A 346 -10.89 -12.34 10.08
CA GLY A 346 -10.10 -12.95 9.01
C GLY A 346 -8.59 -13.09 9.27
N TYR A 347 -7.99 -12.44 10.29
CA TYR A 347 -6.54 -12.57 10.48
C TYR A 347 -6.12 -13.99 10.93
N ARG A 348 -7.00 -14.75 11.59
CA ARG A 348 -6.71 -16.16 11.93
C ARG A 348 -6.58 -17.04 10.70
N GLU A 349 -7.42 -16.82 9.70
CA GLU A 349 -7.32 -17.50 8.41
C GLU A 349 -6.03 -17.09 7.68
N LEU A 350 -5.68 -15.80 7.71
CA LEU A 350 -4.44 -15.30 7.14
C LEU A 350 -3.22 -15.95 7.81
N THR A 351 -3.16 -16.02 9.13
CA THR A 351 -2.02 -16.64 9.83
C THR A 351 -1.89 -18.12 9.54
N GLN A 352 -2.99 -18.86 9.36
CA GLN A 352 -2.96 -20.27 8.93
C GLN A 352 -2.38 -20.41 7.52
N ILE A 353 -2.80 -19.54 6.58
CA ILE A 353 -2.26 -19.52 5.21
C ILE A 353 -0.76 -19.18 5.25
N GLN A 354 -0.36 -18.20 6.04
CA GLN A 354 1.03 -17.77 6.19
C GLN A 354 1.92 -18.90 6.74
N GLN A 355 1.45 -19.58 7.78
CA GLN A 355 2.15 -20.75 8.35
C GLN A 355 2.30 -21.86 7.31
N GLN A 356 1.22 -22.18 6.56
CA GLN A 356 1.25 -23.20 5.54
C GLN A 356 2.23 -22.87 4.41
N ILE A 357 2.25 -21.63 3.95
CA ILE A 357 3.20 -21.16 2.92
C ILE A 357 4.63 -21.26 3.44
N LEU A 358 4.89 -20.82 4.67
CA LEU A 358 6.23 -20.89 5.26
C LEU A 358 6.72 -22.36 5.42
N GLN A 359 5.84 -23.26 5.85
CA GLN A 359 6.14 -24.70 5.92
C GLN A 359 6.49 -25.27 4.53
N ASN A 360 5.73 -24.92 3.48
CA ASN A 360 6.02 -25.33 2.12
C ASN A 360 7.34 -24.74 1.62
N ALA A 361 7.60 -23.45 1.89
CA ALA A 361 8.86 -22.78 1.56
C ALA A 361 10.08 -23.53 2.14
N TRP A 362 9.95 -24.00 3.40
CA TRP A 362 11.00 -24.78 4.05
C TRP A 362 11.25 -26.13 3.41
N ARG A 363 10.22 -26.75 2.83
CA ARG A 363 10.36 -28.02 2.07
C ARG A 363 11.05 -27.79 0.74
N TYR A 364 10.84 -26.64 0.09
CA TYR A 364 11.42 -26.34 -1.22
C TYR A 364 12.88 -25.91 -1.15
N VAL A 365 13.32 -25.32 -0.03
CA VAL A 365 14.71 -24.86 0.12
C VAL A 365 15.65 -26.04 0.36
N LYS A 366 16.81 -26.02 -0.32
CA LYS A 366 17.91 -26.98 -0.16
C LYS A 366 18.50 -26.95 1.26
N PRO A 367 19.09 -28.06 1.76
CA PRO A 367 20.00 -28.00 2.88
C PRO A 367 21.12 -26.96 2.64
N GLY A 368 21.37 -26.09 3.61
CA GLY A 368 22.29 -24.96 3.45
C GLY A 368 21.72 -23.75 2.69
N GLY A 369 20.52 -23.84 2.15
CA GLY A 369 19.80 -22.72 1.53
C GLY A 369 19.12 -21.80 2.56
N ARG A 370 18.37 -20.84 2.08
CA ARG A 370 17.70 -19.83 2.93
C ARG A 370 16.27 -19.54 2.49
N VAL A 371 15.41 -19.22 3.44
CA VAL A 371 14.04 -18.76 3.21
C VAL A 371 13.91 -17.32 3.69
N MET A 372 13.40 -16.44 2.85
CA MET A 372 12.91 -15.14 3.26
C MET A 372 11.39 -15.23 3.49
N TYR A 373 10.95 -15.03 4.72
CA TYR A 373 9.55 -14.75 5.03
C TYR A 373 9.34 -13.25 5.14
N SER A 374 8.32 -12.69 4.48
CA SER A 374 8.04 -11.27 4.57
C SER A 374 6.55 -10.94 4.49
N THR A 375 6.18 -9.80 5.07
CA THR A 375 4.82 -9.24 5.03
C THR A 375 4.87 -7.72 4.88
N CYS A 376 3.85 -7.15 4.27
CA CYS A 376 3.64 -5.70 4.28
C CYS A 376 2.76 -5.23 5.46
N THR A 377 2.77 -5.97 6.57
CA THR A 377 2.07 -5.60 7.80
C THR A 377 3.02 -5.37 8.96
N ILE A 378 2.56 -4.63 9.98
CA ILE A 378 3.25 -4.49 11.25
C ILE A 378 2.59 -5.32 12.37
N ASN A 379 1.59 -6.13 12.06
CA ASN A 379 0.88 -6.96 13.03
C ASN A 379 1.77 -8.13 13.51
N ARG A 380 2.11 -8.16 14.79
CA ARG A 380 2.97 -9.20 15.38
C ARG A 380 2.40 -10.61 15.23
N MET A 381 1.07 -10.73 15.19
CA MET A 381 0.41 -12.04 15.01
C MET A 381 0.70 -12.65 13.62
N GLU A 382 0.96 -11.82 12.62
CA GLU A 382 1.29 -12.23 11.24
C GLU A 382 2.81 -12.29 11.01
N ASN A 383 3.61 -11.77 11.93
CA ASN A 383 5.04 -11.62 11.85
C ASN A 383 5.75 -12.53 12.86
N GLU A 384 6.03 -11.99 14.05
CA GLU A 384 6.82 -12.68 15.07
C GLU A 384 6.16 -13.98 15.51
N GLU A 385 4.83 -14.01 15.73
CA GLU A 385 4.14 -15.21 16.21
C GLU A 385 4.13 -16.35 15.16
N VAL A 386 4.06 -16.01 13.87
CA VAL A 386 4.19 -17.01 12.78
C VAL A 386 5.59 -17.60 12.77
N ILE A 387 6.62 -16.77 12.89
CA ILE A 387 8.01 -17.22 12.92
C ILE A 387 8.31 -18.03 14.19
N ASP A 388 7.87 -17.60 15.35
CA ASP A 388 8.11 -18.28 16.62
C ASP A 388 7.42 -19.66 16.64
N SER A 389 6.19 -19.74 16.11
CA SER A 389 5.49 -21.02 15.91
C SER A 389 6.21 -21.96 14.94
N PHE A 390 6.75 -21.41 13.84
CA PHE A 390 7.52 -22.19 12.87
C PHE A 390 8.80 -22.73 13.49
N LEU A 391 9.58 -21.90 14.18
CA LEU A 391 10.84 -22.29 14.83
C LEU A 391 10.63 -23.37 15.92
N ALA A 392 9.50 -23.34 16.62
CA ALA A 392 9.14 -24.38 17.58
C ALA A 392 8.92 -25.74 16.92
N SER A 393 8.45 -25.77 15.67
CA SER A 393 8.21 -27.01 14.90
C SER A 393 9.40 -27.48 14.07
N GLU A 394 10.32 -26.57 13.74
CA GLU A 394 11.48 -26.83 12.87
C GLU A 394 12.82 -26.47 13.55
N PRO A 395 13.35 -27.33 14.43
CA PRO A 395 14.59 -27.07 15.17
C PRO A 395 15.85 -26.91 14.27
N SER A 396 15.76 -27.34 13.00
CA SER A 396 16.82 -27.17 12.01
C SER A 396 16.93 -25.75 11.43
N ALA A 397 15.93 -24.92 11.71
CA ALA A 397 15.89 -23.54 11.23
C ALA A 397 16.63 -22.60 12.15
N THR A 398 17.43 -21.69 11.57
CA THR A 398 18.15 -20.65 12.31
C THR A 398 17.77 -19.29 11.76
N VAL A 399 17.43 -18.33 12.62
CA VAL A 399 17.20 -16.93 12.22
C VAL A 399 18.56 -16.27 11.97
N VAL A 400 18.79 -15.82 10.73
CA VAL A 400 19.99 -15.06 10.34
C VAL A 400 19.76 -13.58 10.53
N GLU A 401 18.58 -13.10 10.11
CA GLU A 401 18.17 -11.70 10.22
C GLU A 401 16.67 -11.62 10.45
N LYS A 402 16.25 -10.68 11.29
CA LYS A 402 14.83 -10.34 11.50
C LYS A 402 14.71 -8.83 11.65
N ASN A 403 13.81 -8.21 10.89
CA ASN A 403 13.64 -6.77 10.91
C ASN A 403 12.15 -6.39 10.80
N LEU A 404 11.73 -5.45 11.64
CA LEU A 404 10.43 -4.80 11.58
C LEU A 404 10.63 -3.32 11.29
N ILE A 405 10.13 -2.87 10.16
CA ILE A 405 10.16 -1.49 9.70
C ILE A 405 8.80 -0.87 10.00
N LEU A 406 8.76 0.14 10.86
CA LEU A 406 7.55 0.90 11.15
C LEU A 406 7.26 1.95 10.06
N PRO A 407 5.99 2.39 9.87
CA PRO A 407 5.57 3.18 8.71
C PRO A 407 5.94 4.68 8.79
N TYR A 408 7.10 5.02 9.32
CA TYR A 408 7.57 6.40 9.45
C TYR A 408 8.18 6.90 8.13
N ASN A 409 7.47 7.80 7.42
CA ASN A 409 7.81 8.34 6.09
C ASN A 409 7.97 7.29 4.96
N LYS A 410 7.63 6.04 5.23
CA LYS A 410 7.69 4.91 4.29
C LYS A 410 6.60 3.90 4.62
N THR A 411 6.50 2.82 3.86
CA THR A 411 5.61 1.71 4.20
C THR A 411 6.23 0.85 5.29
N GLY A 412 5.41 0.43 6.27
CA GLY A 412 5.80 -0.58 7.25
C GLY A 412 5.98 -1.94 6.58
N PHE A 413 6.91 -2.73 7.10
CA PHE A 413 7.28 -4.00 6.52
C PHE A 413 7.95 -4.91 7.55
N PHE A 414 7.76 -6.21 7.42
CA PHE A 414 8.49 -7.19 8.21
C PHE A 414 9.19 -8.17 7.28
N TYR A 415 10.41 -8.58 7.63
CA TYR A 415 11.06 -9.72 7.00
C TYR A 415 11.95 -10.47 8.00
N THR A 416 12.13 -11.75 7.73
CA THR A 416 13.12 -12.58 8.39
C THR A 416 13.77 -13.52 7.39
N ILE A 417 15.07 -13.74 7.58
CA ILE A 417 15.87 -14.70 6.82
C ILE A 417 16.13 -15.91 7.70
N LEU A 418 15.63 -17.05 7.27
CA LEU A 418 15.81 -18.34 7.91
C LEU A 418 16.84 -19.16 7.13
N LYS A 419 17.81 -19.75 7.81
CA LYS A 419 18.84 -20.64 7.23
C LYS A 419 18.51 -22.06 7.56
N LYS A 420 18.52 -22.96 6.56
CA LYS A 420 18.41 -24.40 6.72
C LYS A 420 19.79 -24.99 6.97
N SER A 421 19.93 -25.80 8.03
CA SER A 421 21.18 -26.52 8.30
C SER A 421 21.57 -27.42 7.11
N LYS A 422 22.87 -27.67 6.96
CA LYS A 422 23.39 -28.59 5.92
C LYS A 422 23.06 -30.04 6.23
#